data_c031778e13998104d1319ec34e822072
#
_entry.id   c031778e13998104d1319ec34e822072
#
_cell.length_a   1.000
_cell.length_b   1.000
_cell.length_c   1.000
_cell.angle_alpha   90.00
_cell.angle_beta   90.00
_cell.angle_gamma   90.00
#
_symmetry.space_group_name_H-M   'P 1'
#
loop_
_entity.id
_entity.type
_entity.pdbx_description
1 polymer ?
#
loop_
_entity_poly.entity_id
_entity_poly.type
_entity_poly.pdbx_seq_one_letter_code
_entity_poly.pdbx_strand_id
1 'polypeptide(L)'
;MSKDKIILFDDKKNCCACGACMNVCPKDAIRMEEDEYGFLYPQIDETKCVQCGACKKVCAYQNEQVKNAPIKCYAAVNKNKAELMKSASGGIFAAMATSVLKEGGVVFGAALDFEDGHAHPHHVAVRELSQLYRLQGSKYVQSAIENTYMEAKKELDSGKKVLFSGTPCQIAGLYGYLRKEYENLCTVDVICHGVPSARMFDDFLQNETKKRNAKSVKNYIFRDKKKGWGMNGRIQFEMKNGTEKIVYIPARLASYNTFFLDGFNYRENCYSCKYACSKRSGDVTLGDYWGCLLYTSDAA
;
A
#
# COMPACT_ATOMS: atom_id res chain seq x y z
N MET A 1 28.91 7.80 -29.42
CA MET A 1 28.87 6.74 -28.42
C MET A 1 27.38 6.42 -28.18
N SER A 2 26.92 5.26 -28.60
CA SER A 2 25.56 4.81 -28.23
C SER A 2 25.53 4.68 -26.71
N LYS A 3 24.70 5.47 -26.03
CA LYS A 3 24.48 5.26 -24.62
C LYS A 3 23.72 3.94 -24.47
N ASP A 4 24.21 3.05 -23.62
CA ASP A 4 23.55 1.77 -23.37
C ASP A 4 22.11 1.99 -22.91
N LYS A 5 21.20 1.22 -23.46
CA LYS A 5 19.77 1.26 -23.10
C LYS A 5 19.60 1.08 -21.59
N ILE A 6 18.79 1.93 -20.96
CA ILE A 6 18.51 1.80 -19.54
C ILE A 6 17.59 0.59 -19.31
N ILE A 7 18.09 -0.38 -18.55
CA ILE A 7 17.31 -1.53 -18.05
C ILE A 7 17.00 -1.25 -16.57
N LEU A 8 15.72 -1.19 -16.22
CA LEU A 8 15.28 -0.89 -14.84
C LEU A 8 15.39 -2.10 -13.92
N PHE A 9 15.18 -3.29 -14.44
CA PHE A 9 15.35 -4.57 -13.74
C PHE A 9 15.60 -5.66 -14.79
N ASP A 10 16.36 -6.66 -14.42
CA ASP A 10 16.71 -7.82 -15.24
C ASP A 10 15.75 -8.99 -15.04
N ASP A 11 15.15 -9.07 -13.85
CA ASP A 11 14.23 -10.11 -13.43
C ASP A 11 13.08 -9.48 -12.62
N LYS A 12 11.85 -9.96 -12.81
CA LYS A 12 10.64 -9.47 -12.11
C LYS A 12 10.79 -9.48 -10.59
N LYS A 13 11.55 -10.43 -10.01
CA LYS A 13 11.87 -10.48 -8.58
C LYS A 13 12.71 -9.28 -8.09
N ASN A 14 13.36 -8.55 -9.00
CA ASN A 14 14.18 -7.37 -8.69
C ASN A 14 13.41 -6.05 -8.79
N CYS A 15 12.07 -6.10 -8.91
CA CYS A 15 11.21 -4.92 -8.95
C CYS A 15 10.00 -5.06 -8.04
N CYS A 16 9.88 -4.21 -7.02
CA CYS A 16 8.74 -4.16 -6.10
C CYS A 16 7.62 -3.18 -6.54
N ALA A 17 7.73 -2.57 -7.71
CA ALA A 17 6.80 -1.55 -8.23
C ALA A 17 6.52 -0.39 -7.27
N CYS A 18 7.53 0.07 -6.54
CA CYS A 18 7.39 1.22 -5.64
C CYS A 18 7.16 2.58 -6.36
N GLY A 19 7.25 2.64 -7.68
CA GLY A 19 6.99 3.86 -8.45
C GLY A 19 8.06 4.96 -8.37
N ALA A 20 9.15 4.79 -7.61
CA ALA A 20 10.19 5.81 -7.47
C ALA A 20 10.83 6.20 -8.81
N CYS A 21 11.07 5.22 -9.68
CA CYS A 21 11.64 5.45 -11.02
C CYS A 21 10.71 6.28 -11.93
N MET A 22 9.40 6.09 -11.83
CA MET A 22 8.39 6.88 -12.54
C MET A 22 8.37 8.32 -12.00
N ASN A 23 8.26 8.48 -10.67
CA ASN A 23 8.16 9.79 -10.02
C ASN A 23 9.41 10.68 -10.25
N VAL A 24 10.60 10.09 -10.42
CA VAL A 24 11.83 10.86 -10.60
C VAL A 24 12.10 11.23 -12.06
N CYS A 25 11.35 10.68 -13.01
CA CYS A 25 11.65 10.86 -14.42
C CYS A 25 11.32 12.29 -14.90
N PRO A 26 12.33 13.14 -15.26
CA PRO A 26 12.07 14.53 -15.62
C PRO A 26 11.43 14.69 -17.01
N LYS A 27 11.25 13.59 -17.73
CA LYS A 27 10.66 13.54 -19.08
C LYS A 27 9.36 12.74 -19.14
N ASP A 28 8.83 12.31 -17.99
CA ASP A 28 7.64 11.43 -17.90
C ASP A 28 7.73 10.26 -18.87
N ALA A 29 8.95 9.70 -19.01
CA ALA A 29 9.25 8.61 -19.92
C ALA A 29 9.01 7.23 -19.30
N ILE A 30 8.52 7.15 -18.05
CA ILE A 30 8.31 5.87 -17.37
C ILE A 30 6.84 5.78 -16.95
N ARG A 31 6.19 4.70 -17.36
CA ARG A 31 4.82 4.35 -16.95
C ARG A 31 4.84 3.03 -16.21
N MET A 32 3.86 2.85 -15.31
CA MET A 32 3.61 1.56 -14.66
C MET A 32 2.55 0.83 -15.48
N GLU A 33 2.91 -0.31 -16.07
CA GLU A 33 2.03 -1.12 -16.91
C GLU A 33 1.85 -2.51 -16.29
N GLU A 34 0.68 -3.10 -16.49
CA GLU A 34 0.39 -4.43 -16.00
C GLU A 34 1.03 -5.51 -16.88
N ASP A 35 1.55 -6.54 -16.23
CA ASP A 35 1.93 -7.77 -16.90
C ASP A 35 0.72 -8.71 -17.11
N GLU A 36 0.99 -9.92 -17.62
CA GLU A 36 -0.02 -10.95 -17.89
C GLU A 36 -0.85 -11.34 -16.65
N TYR A 37 -0.29 -11.15 -15.45
CA TYR A 37 -0.94 -11.45 -14.14
C TYR A 37 -1.53 -10.21 -13.45
N GLY A 38 -1.44 -9.04 -14.08
CA GLY A 38 -1.96 -7.78 -13.55
C GLY A 38 -1.05 -7.11 -12.50
N PHE A 39 0.23 -7.47 -12.46
CA PHE A 39 1.21 -6.79 -11.64
C PHE A 39 1.84 -5.62 -12.39
N LEU A 40 1.88 -4.45 -11.75
CA LEU A 40 2.47 -3.26 -12.33
C LEU A 40 4.01 -3.35 -12.41
N TYR A 41 4.57 -3.09 -13.58
CA TYR A 41 6.01 -2.97 -13.81
C TYR A 41 6.32 -1.69 -14.59
N PRO A 42 7.46 -1.02 -14.30
CA PRO A 42 7.84 0.19 -15.04
C PRO A 42 8.25 -0.14 -16.47
N GLN A 43 7.65 0.57 -17.43
CA GLN A 43 8.03 0.55 -18.85
C GLN A 43 8.60 1.90 -19.24
N ILE A 44 9.68 1.88 -20.04
CA ILE A 44 10.34 3.10 -20.53
C ILE A 44 9.89 3.40 -21.96
N ASP A 45 9.33 4.58 -22.16
CA ASP A 45 9.13 5.16 -23.47
C ASP A 45 10.47 5.66 -24.02
N GLU A 46 11.05 4.90 -24.94
CA GLU A 46 12.39 5.18 -25.51
C GLU A 46 12.41 6.49 -26.31
N THR A 47 11.27 6.92 -26.84
CA THR A 47 11.17 8.17 -27.61
C THR A 47 11.30 9.41 -26.73
N LYS A 48 10.95 9.30 -25.45
CA LYS A 48 11.05 10.37 -24.45
C LYS A 48 12.29 10.25 -23.58
N CYS A 49 12.88 9.06 -23.48
CA CYS A 49 13.97 8.78 -22.55
C CYS A 49 15.28 9.45 -23.01
N VAL A 50 15.79 10.38 -22.20
CA VAL A 50 17.07 11.06 -22.42
C VAL A 50 18.27 10.32 -21.81
N GLN A 51 18.08 9.11 -21.31
CA GLN A 51 19.10 8.23 -20.74
C GLN A 51 19.93 8.87 -19.61
N CYS A 52 19.30 9.71 -18.77
CA CYS A 52 19.98 10.41 -17.67
C CYS A 52 20.31 9.50 -16.46
N GLY A 53 19.76 8.30 -16.37
CA GLY A 53 20.00 7.32 -15.30
C GLY A 53 19.38 7.66 -13.94
N ALA A 54 18.57 8.72 -13.82
CA ALA A 54 17.94 9.12 -12.57
C ALA A 54 17.08 7.98 -11.96
N CYS A 55 16.34 7.26 -12.81
CA CYS A 55 15.49 6.13 -12.41
C CYS A 55 16.25 4.96 -11.77
N LYS A 56 17.48 4.67 -12.23
CA LYS A 56 18.34 3.65 -11.61
C LYS A 56 18.86 4.11 -10.24
N LYS A 57 19.23 5.38 -10.13
CA LYS A 57 19.78 5.95 -8.88
C LYS A 57 18.78 5.99 -7.74
N VAL A 58 17.47 6.10 -8.00
CA VAL A 58 16.43 6.12 -6.97
C VAL A 58 15.86 4.76 -6.64
N CYS A 59 16.22 3.71 -7.39
CA CYS A 59 15.64 2.38 -7.20
C CYS A 59 16.07 1.79 -5.86
N ALA A 60 15.17 1.81 -4.88
CA ALA A 60 15.42 1.29 -3.55
C ALA A 60 15.60 -0.24 -3.53
N TYR A 61 15.13 -0.94 -4.55
CA TYR A 61 15.29 -2.39 -4.64
C TYR A 61 16.67 -2.80 -5.17
N GLN A 62 17.24 -2.05 -6.09
CA GLN A 62 18.55 -2.32 -6.68
C GLN A 62 19.70 -1.64 -5.94
N ASN A 63 19.42 -0.54 -5.23
CA ASN A 63 20.40 0.15 -4.40
C ASN A 63 20.18 -0.20 -2.93
N GLU A 64 21.25 -0.25 -2.18
CA GLU A 64 21.18 -0.48 -0.75
C GLU A 64 20.51 0.72 -0.07
N GLN A 65 19.52 0.43 0.79
CA GLN A 65 18.81 1.44 1.57
C GLN A 65 19.13 1.25 3.04
N VAL A 66 19.22 2.36 3.77
CA VAL A 66 19.37 2.34 5.22
C VAL A 66 18.13 1.70 5.83
N LYS A 67 18.34 0.72 6.69
CA LYS A 67 17.31 0.07 7.49
C LYS A 67 17.72 0.13 8.95
N ASN A 68 16.81 0.53 9.80
CA ASN A 68 17.07 0.72 11.22
C ASN A 68 16.59 -0.48 12.04
N ALA A 69 17.38 -0.90 13.02
CA ALA A 69 16.91 -1.84 14.03
C ALA A 69 15.85 -1.14 14.90
N PRO A 70 14.76 -1.85 15.30
CA PRO A 70 13.79 -1.30 16.21
C PRO A 70 14.44 -0.90 17.55
N ILE A 71 14.19 0.32 18.01
CA ILE A 71 14.69 0.82 19.30
C ILE A 71 13.80 0.31 20.42
N LYS A 72 12.47 0.30 20.23
CA LYS A 72 11.47 -0.14 21.20
C LYS A 72 10.27 -0.76 20.49
N CYS A 73 9.62 -1.71 21.17
CA CYS A 73 8.39 -2.34 20.72
C CYS A 73 7.30 -2.14 21.78
N TYR A 74 6.09 -1.81 21.35
CA TYR A 74 4.95 -1.54 22.23
C TYR A 74 3.73 -2.32 21.77
N ALA A 75 3.00 -2.93 22.70
CA ALA A 75 1.61 -3.31 22.49
C ALA A 75 0.73 -2.10 22.80
N ALA A 76 -0.04 -1.63 21.84
CA ALA A 76 -0.82 -0.41 21.98
C ALA A 76 -2.20 -0.51 21.33
N VAL A 77 -3.17 0.21 21.89
CA VAL A 77 -4.54 0.30 21.38
C VAL A 77 -5.06 1.73 21.49
N ASN A 78 -5.79 2.18 20.49
CA ASN A 78 -6.45 3.48 20.51
C ASN A 78 -7.57 3.50 21.55
N LYS A 79 -7.53 4.47 22.46
CA LYS A 79 -8.55 4.64 23.51
C LYS A 79 -9.90 5.08 22.95
N ASN A 80 -9.95 5.72 21.78
CA ASN A 80 -11.18 6.08 21.10
C ASN A 80 -11.81 4.83 20.48
N LYS A 81 -12.86 4.32 21.11
CA LYS A 81 -13.57 3.12 20.65
C LYS A 81 -14.16 3.25 19.26
N ALA A 82 -14.66 4.43 18.87
CA ALA A 82 -15.21 4.66 17.53
C ALA A 82 -14.14 4.54 16.44
N GLU A 83 -12.95 5.10 16.67
CA GLU A 83 -11.81 4.97 15.75
C GLU A 83 -11.23 3.54 15.75
N LEU A 84 -11.21 2.88 16.90
CA LEU A 84 -10.80 1.49 17.02
C LEU A 84 -11.69 0.55 16.17
N MET A 85 -13.00 0.79 16.15
CA MET A 85 -13.94 -0.02 15.35
C MET A 85 -13.77 0.19 13.83
N LYS A 86 -13.31 1.37 13.39
CA LYS A 86 -12.99 1.65 11.98
C LYS A 86 -11.62 1.09 11.54
N SER A 87 -10.77 0.74 12.50
CA SER A 87 -9.40 0.28 12.25
C SER A 87 -9.34 -1.24 12.14
N ALA A 88 -8.41 -1.77 11.35
CA ALA A 88 -8.23 -3.22 11.19
C ALA A 88 -7.69 -3.88 12.49
N SER A 89 -6.80 -3.20 13.21
CA SER A 89 -6.14 -3.69 14.43
C SER A 89 -6.30 -2.69 15.59
N GLY A 90 -5.23 -2.34 16.28
CA GLY A 90 -5.22 -1.45 17.45
C GLY A 90 -5.51 0.03 17.17
N GLY A 91 -5.60 0.46 15.93
CA GLY A 91 -5.96 1.84 15.56
C GLY A 91 -4.86 2.88 15.75
N ILE A 92 -3.60 2.46 15.85
CA ILE A 92 -2.45 3.37 16.07
C ILE A 92 -2.21 4.25 14.86
N PHE A 93 -2.32 3.72 13.62
CA PHE A 93 -2.25 4.54 12.41
C PHE A 93 -3.24 5.72 12.45
N ALA A 94 -4.51 5.46 12.82
CA ALA A 94 -5.53 6.50 12.92
C ALA A 94 -5.19 7.56 13.97
N ALA A 95 -4.58 7.17 15.10
CA ALA A 95 -4.15 8.10 16.14
C ALA A 95 -3.03 9.01 15.63
N MET A 96 -2.00 8.46 14.98
CA MET A 96 -0.88 9.22 14.41
C MET A 96 -1.36 10.17 13.30
N ALA A 97 -2.16 9.65 12.36
CA ALA A 97 -2.73 10.42 11.27
C ALA A 97 -3.60 11.59 11.77
N THR A 98 -4.42 11.34 12.78
CA THR A 98 -5.25 12.38 13.43
C THR A 98 -4.38 13.50 14.03
N SER A 99 -3.26 13.17 14.67
CA SER A 99 -2.35 14.18 15.22
C SER A 99 -1.78 15.07 14.11
N VAL A 100 -1.25 14.46 13.05
CA VAL A 100 -0.67 15.21 11.91
C VAL A 100 -1.72 16.11 11.23
N LEU A 101 -2.93 15.58 10.99
CA LEU A 101 -4.00 16.38 10.36
C LEU A 101 -4.48 17.54 11.23
N LYS A 102 -4.56 17.36 12.56
CA LYS A 102 -4.92 18.45 13.49
C LYS A 102 -3.90 19.59 13.52
N GLU A 103 -2.66 19.29 13.19
CA GLU A 103 -1.58 20.28 13.09
C GLU A 103 -1.46 20.90 11.68
N GLY A 104 -2.45 20.66 10.81
CA GLY A 104 -2.46 21.18 9.42
C GLY A 104 -1.53 20.43 8.47
N GLY A 105 -1.02 19.26 8.87
CA GLY A 105 -0.18 18.39 8.06
C GLY A 105 -0.96 17.60 7.02
N VAL A 106 -0.24 16.75 6.29
CA VAL A 106 -0.78 15.89 5.23
C VAL A 106 -0.45 14.43 5.51
N VAL A 107 -1.42 13.55 5.29
CA VAL A 107 -1.25 12.10 5.48
C VAL A 107 -1.39 11.39 4.13
N PHE A 108 -0.38 10.63 3.76
CA PHE A 108 -0.39 9.77 2.58
C PHE A 108 -0.56 8.30 2.98
N GLY A 109 -1.32 7.56 2.22
CA GLY A 109 -1.52 6.14 2.46
C GLY A 109 -2.39 5.47 1.39
N ALA A 110 -2.53 4.15 1.50
CA ALA A 110 -3.33 3.37 0.56
C ALA A 110 -4.83 3.60 0.77
N ALA A 111 -5.52 3.97 -0.28
CA ALA A 111 -6.98 3.98 -0.41
C ALA A 111 -7.44 2.81 -1.30
N LEU A 112 -8.72 2.51 -1.25
CA LEU A 112 -9.39 1.60 -2.17
C LEU A 112 -10.66 2.30 -2.64
N ASP A 113 -10.59 2.87 -3.82
CA ASP A 113 -11.72 3.52 -4.46
C ASP A 113 -12.37 2.58 -5.49
N PHE A 114 -13.56 2.91 -5.92
CA PHE A 114 -14.32 2.16 -6.92
C PHE A 114 -14.77 3.11 -8.02
N GLU A 115 -14.30 2.85 -9.24
CA GLU A 115 -14.63 3.61 -10.44
C GLU A 115 -15.35 2.69 -11.42
N ASP A 116 -16.56 3.05 -11.83
CA ASP A 116 -17.42 2.23 -12.69
C ASP A 116 -17.61 0.77 -12.24
N GLY A 117 -17.54 0.55 -10.90
CA GLY A 117 -17.66 -0.75 -10.27
C GLY A 117 -16.37 -1.57 -10.22
N HIS A 118 -15.26 -1.03 -10.71
CA HIS A 118 -13.93 -1.63 -10.65
C HIS A 118 -13.11 -1.12 -9.46
N ALA A 119 -12.33 -1.99 -8.87
CA ALA A 119 -11.49 -1.66 -7.72
C ALA A 119 -10.21 -0.93 -8.15
N HIS A 120 -9.94 0.22 -7.54
CA HIS A 120 -8.76 1.02 -7.76
C HIS A 120 -7.96 1.21 -6.45
N PRO A 121 -7.06 0.29 -6.10
CA PRO A 121 -6.19 0.44 -4.94
C PRO A 121 -4.99 1.34 -5.29
N HIS A 122 -4.93 2.50 -4.66
CA HIS A 122 -3.88 3.49 -4.92
C HIS A 122 -3.51 4.28 -3.67
N HIS A 123 -2.38 4.97 -3.69
CA HIS A 123 -2.02 5.92 -2.64
C HIS A 123 -2.66 7.28 -2.91
N VAL A 124 -3.10 7.93 -1.84
CA VAL A 124 -3.69 9.27 -1.89
C VAL A 124 -3.19 10.13 -0.75
N ALA A 125 -3.28 11.45 -0.95
CA ALA A 125 -3.10 12.46 0.09
C ALA A 125 -4.43 12.77 0.78
N VAL A 126 -4.43 12.80 2.11
CA VAL A 126 -5.54 13.26 2.95
C VAL A 126 -5.08 14.48 3.73
N ARG A 127 -5.89 15.54 3.69
CA ARG A 127 -5.60 16.84 4.33
C ARG A 127 -6.59 17.20 5.42
N GLU A 128 -7.70 16.48 5.52
CA GLU A 128 -8.77 16.72 6.48
C GLU A 128 -9.16 15.45 7.23
N LEU A 129 -9.55 15.61 8.49
CA LEU A 129 -10.00 14.49 9.33
C LEU A 129 -11.22 13.76 8.74
N SER A 130 -12.10 14.47 8.06
CA SER A 130 -13.28 13.93 7.38
C SER A 130 -12.94 12.88 6.31
N GLN A 131 -11.74 12.93 5.74
CA GLN A 131 -11.25 12.03 4.69
C GLN A 131 -10.41 10.86 5.22
N LEU A 132 -10.04 10.86 6.51
CA LEU A 132 -9.13 9.86 7.08
C LEU A 132 -9.64 8.42 6.91
N TYR A 133 -10.96 8.22 6.87
CA TYR A 133 -11.58 6.90 6.67
C TYR A 133 -11.09 6.18 5.41
N ARG A 134 -10.67 6.90 4.36
CA ARG A 134 -10.13 6.33 3.11
C ARG A 134 -8.85 5.54 3.35
N LEU A 135 -8.02 5.98 4.30
CA LEU A 135 -6.74 5.35 4.62
C LEU A 135 -6.85 4.29 5.71
N GLN A 136 -7.97 4.27 6.47
CA GLN A 136 -8.18 3.31 7.55
C GLN A 136 -8.51 1.92 7.02
N GLY A 137 -8.22 0.89 7.83
CA GLY A 137 -8.41 -0.51 7.47
C GLY A 137 -7.32 -1.07 6.56
N SER A 138 -7.09 -2.38 6.65
CA SER A 138 -6.13 -3.09 5.81
C SER A 138 -6.64 -3.20 4.37
N LYS A 139 -5.74 -3.09 3.40
CA LYS A 139 -5.97 -3.39 1.98
C LYS A 139 -4.96 -4.46 1.58
N TYR A 140 -5.42 -5.71 1.46
CA TYR A 140 -4.57 -6.84 1.07
C TYR A 140 -4.49 -6.97 -0.44
N VAL A 141 -4.04 -5.91 -1.09
CA VAL A 141 -3.85 -5.76 -2.53
C VAL A 141 -2.78 -4.71 -2.77
N GLN A 142 -2.02 -4.82 -3.85
CA GLN A 142 -1.00 -3.83 -4.19
C GLN A 142 -1.67 -2.49 -4.54
N SER A 143 -1.27 -1.42 -3.85
CA SER A 143 -1.69 -0.06 -4.18
C SER A 143 -0.67 0.60 -5.10
N ALA A 144 -1.14 1.27 -6.15
CA ALA A 144 -0.31 2.10 -7.01
C ALA A 144 0.14 3.35 -6.26
N ILE A 145 1.42 3.71 -6.37
CA ILE A 145 1.96 4.93 -5.74
C ILE A 145 1.57 6.17 -6.54
N GLU A 146 1.39 6.03 -7.85
CA GLU A 146 1.12 7.14 -8.74
C GLU A 146 2.10 8.30 -8.53
N ASN A 147 1.62 9.52 -8.38
CA ASN A 147 2.44 10.73 -8.21
C ASN A 147 2.65 11.13 -6.74
N THR A 148 2.26 10.28 -5.79
CA THR A 148 2.24 10.66 -4.36
C THR A 148 3.61 10.95 -3.76
N TYR A 149 4.70 10.43 -4.33
CA TYR A 149 6.05 10.82 -3.88
C TYR A 149 6.39 12.27 -4.28
N MET A 150 5.98 12.69 -5.48
CA MET A 150 6.15 14.10 -5.90
C MET A 150 5.28 15.03 -5.05
N GLU A 151 4.03 14.64 -4.77
CA GLU A 151 3.14 15.40 -3.90
C GLU A 151 3.70 15.51 -2.47
N ALA A 152 4.14 14.39 -1.89
CA ALA A 152 4.74 14.36 -0.56
C ALA A 152 5.97 15.29 -0.48
N LYS A 153 6.85 15.23 -1.49
CA LYS A 153 8.00 16.14 -1.57
C LYS A 153 7.59 17.60 -1.60
N LYS A 154 6.57 17.95 -2.39
CA LYS A 154 6.05 19.32 -2.47
C LYS A 154 5.53 19.82 -1.12
N GLU A 155 4.77 18.99 -0.38
CA GLU A 155 4.27 19.36 0.94
C GLU A 155 5.42 19.48 1.96
N LEU A 156 6.42 18.59 1.92
CA LEU A 156 7.62 18.65 2.75
C LEU A 156 8.44 19.92 2.48
N ASP A 157 8.69 20.24 1.22
CA ASP A 157 9.44 21.44 0.81
C ASP A 157 8.69 22.74 1.18
N SER A 158 7.36 22.69 1.35
CA SER A 158 6.55 23.81 1.87
C SER A 158 6.57 23.93 3.40
N GLY A 159 7.27 23.06 4.10
CA GLY A 159 7.39 23.04 5.57
C GLY A 159 6.25 22.35 6.30
N LYS A 160 5.28 21.74 5.61
CA LYS A 160 4.19 20.99 6.25
C LYS A 160 4.68 19.67 6.84
N LYS A 161 4.08 19.26 7.94
CA LYS A 161 4.25 17.90 8.48
C LYS A 161 3.61 16.89 7.54
N VAL A 162 4.35 15.84 7.19
CA VAL A 162 3.89 14.74 6.35
C VAL A 162 4.00 13.43 7.11
N LEU A 163 2.91 12.67 7.15
CA LEU A 163 2.94 11.27 7.51
C LEU A 163 2.74 10.45 6.23
N PHE A 164 3.70 9.59 5.89
CA PHE A 164 3.58 8.71 4.73
C PHE A 164 3.55 7.25 5.19
N SER A 165 2.46 6.53 4.88
CA SER A 165 2.33 5.11 5.22
C SER A 165 2.33 4.23 3.99
N GLY A 166 2.95 3.04 4.10
CA GLY A 166 2.99 2.09 2.99
C GLY A 166 3.60 0.75 3.41
N THR A 167 3.80 -0.13 2.44
CA THR A 167 4.62 -1.32 2.66
C THR A 167 6.09 -0.93 2.80
N PRO A 168 6.95 -1.75 3.43
CA PRO A 168 8.36 -1.40 3.62
C PRO A 168 9.10 -1.05 2.32
N CYS A 169 8.78 -1.72 1.22
CA CYS A 169 9.36 -1.44 -0.09
C CYS A 169 8.87 -0.11 -0.68
N GLN A 170 7.63 0.31 -0.39
CA GLN A 170 7.11 1.63 -0.79
C GLN A 170 7.77 2.74 0.04
N ILE A 171 7.96 2.55 1.35
CA ILE A 171 8.69 3.51 2.19
C ILE A 171 10.15 3.64 1.73
N ALA A 172 10.82 2.53 1.44
CA ALA A 172 12.16 2.57 0.86
C ALA A 172 12.20 3.30 -0.49
N GLY A 173 11.17 3.12 -1.33
CA GLY A 173 10.98 3.84 -2.58
C GLY A 173 10.84 5.35 -2.38
N LEU A 174 10.09 5.78 -1.36
CA LEU A 174 9.97 7.19 -0.98
C LEU A 174 11.33 7.79 -0.62
N TYR A 175 12.09 7.13 0.26
CA TYR A 175 13.43 7.59 0.63
C TYR A 175 14.38 7.62 -0.57
N GLY A 176 14.32 6.59 -1.43
CA GLY A 176 15.09 6.57 -2.68
C GLY A 176 14.76 7.75 -3.60
N TYR A 177 13.50 8.19 -3.63
CA TYR A 177 13.04 9.35 -4.39
C TYR A 177 13.47 10.67 -3.74
N LEU A 178 13.29 10.84 -2.41
CA LEU A 178 13.57 12.08 -1.69
C LEU A 178 15.06 12.42 -1.62
N ARG A 179 15.93 11.42 -1.43
CA ARG A 179 17.41 11.53 -1.38
C ARG A 179 17.96 12.51 -0.33
N LYS A 180 17.17 12.96 0.58
CA LYS A 180 17.56 13.76 1.74
C LYS A 180 16.63 13.46 2.89
N GLU A 181 17.08 13.75 4.08
CA GLU A 181 16.28 13.70 5.29
C GLU A 181 15.38 14.94 5.40
N TYR A 182 14.21 14.75 6.00
CA TYR A 182 13.25 15.81 6.29
C TYR A 182 12.77 15.66 7.73
N GLU A 183 13.02 16.66 8.56
CA GLU A 183 12.57 16.66 9.97
C GLU A 183 11.04 16.67 10.11
N ASN A 184 10.33 17.15 9.10
CA ASN A 184 8.88 17.22 9.03
C ASN A 184 8.23 15.99 8.36
N LEU A 185 8.99 14.91 8.09
CA LEU A 185 8.50 13.63 7.58
C LEU A 185 8.45 12.59 8.71
N CYS A 186 7.32 11.91 8.83
CA CYS A 186 7.19 10.67 9.61
C CYS A 186 6.75 9.55 8.68
N THR A 187 7.47 8.46 8.63
CA THR A 187 7.14 7.30 7.81
C THR A 187 6.62 6.14 8.65
N VAL A 188 5.57 5.49 8.13
CA VAL A 188 4.95 4.33 8.77
C VAL A 188 4.97 3.16 7.81
N ASP A 189 5.75 2.14 8.11
CA ASP A 189 5.64 0.88 7.38
C ASP A 189 4.80 -0.15 8.14
N VAL A 190 4.37 -1.19 7.45
CA VAL A 190 3.59 -2.28 8.04
C VAL A 190 4.37 -3.59 8.02
N ILE A 191 4.07 -4.50 8.95
CA ILE A 191 4.46 -5.90 8.80
C ILE A 191 3.68 -6.44 7.59
N CYS A 192 4.41 -6.65 6.49
CA CYS A 192 3.83 -6.97 5.19
C CYS A 192 3.96 -8.46 4.89
N HIS A 193 2.85 -9.09 4.52
CA HIS A 193 2.77 -10.51 4.21
C HIS A 193 3.03 -10.82 2.71
N GLY A 194 3.01 -9.79 1.85
CA GLY A 194 3.04 -9.86 0.39
C GLY A 194 1.86 -9.09 -0.21
N VAL A 195 1.85 -8.91 -1.53
CA VAL A 195 0.79 -8.17 -2.21
C VAL A 195 0.32 -8.91 -3.47
N PRO A 196 -0.99 -9.21 -3.58
CA PRO A 196 -1.62 -9.65 -4.82
C PRO A 196 -1.78 -8.50 -5.81
N SER A 197 -2.03 -8.82 -7.09
CA SER A 197 -2.31 -7.81 -8.11
C SER A 197 -3.71 -7.19 -7.95
N ALA A 198 -3.85 -5.93 -8.39
CA ALA A 198 -5.12 -5.22 -8.39
C ALA A 198 -6.13 -5.90 -9.32
N ARG A 199 -5.70 -6.39 -10.49
CA ARG A 199 -6.55 -7.12 -11.44
C ARG A 199 -7.15 -8.38 -10.83
N MET A 200 -6.34 -9.20 -10.14
CA MET A 200 -6.84 -10.41 -9.48
C MET A 200 -7.89 -10.09 -8.41
N PHE A 201 -7.70 -8.98 -7.68
CA PHE A 201 -8.70 -8.53 -6.71
C PHE A 201 -9.98 -8.06 -7.38
N ASP A 202 -9.86 -7.29 -8.46
CA ASP A 202 -11.03 -6.84 -9.22
C ASP A 202 -11.78 -8.01 -9.85
N ASP A 203 -11.10 -8.97 -10.48
CA ASP A 203 -11.69 -10.19 -11.02
C ASP A 203 -12.48 -10.98 -9.96
N PHE A 204 -11.95 -11.08 -8.74
CA PHE A 204 -12.67 -11.66 -7.62
C PHE A 204 -13.96 -10.89 -7.34
N LEU A 205 -13.93 -9.57 -7.29
CA LEU A 205 -15.10 -8.72 -7.02
C LEU A 205 -16.13 -8.80 -8.16
N GLN A 206 -15.68 -8.82 -9.43
CA GLN A 206 -16.56 -8.99 -10.56
C GLN A 206 -17.27 -10.36 -10.56
N ASN A 207 -16.57 -11.43 -10.16
CA ASN A 207 -17.16 -12.75 -9.97
C ASN A 207 -18.21 -12.75 -8.83
N GLU A 208 -17.93 -12.09 -7.72
CA GLU A 208 -18.87 -11.95 -6.60
C GLU A 208 -20.10 -11.12 -7.01
N THR A 209 -19.92 -10.10 -7.86
CA THR A 209 -21.00 -9.28 -8.46
C THR A 209 -21.90 -10.13 -9.34
N LYS A 210 -21.32 -10.94 -10.23
CA LYS A 210 -22.07 -11.86 -11.13
C LYS A 210 -22.85 -12.91 -10.33
N LYS A 211 -22.24 -13.57 -9.37
CA LYS A 211 -22.87 -14.59 -8.51
C LYS A 211 -24.12 -14.06 -7.79
N ARG A 212 -24.18 -12.77 -7.49
CA ARG A 212 -25.28 -12.14 -6.74
C ARG A 212 -26.27 -11.38 -7.60
N ASN A 213 -26.05 -11.39 -8.92
CA ASN A 213 -26.81 -10.59 -9.87
C ASN A 213 -26.87 -9.10 -9.47
N ALA A 214 -25.76 -8.60 -8.89
CA ALA A 214 -25.65 -7.20 -8.52
C ALA A 214 -25.28 -6.33 -9.75
N LYS A 215 -25.43 -5.01 -9.62
CA LYS A 215 -25.01 -4.04 -10.63
C LYS A 215 -23.51 -3.76 -10.52
N SER A 216 -23.03 -3.45 -9.32
CA SER A 216 -21.63 -3.09 -9.07
C SER A 216 -21.26 -3.28 -7.60
N VAL A 217 -19.96 -3.29 -7.31
CA VAL A 217 -19.42 -3.13 -5.95
C VAL A 217 -19.30 -1.63 -5.64
N LYS A 218 -19.73 -1.23 -4.45
CA LYS A 218 -19.59 0.13 -3.92
C LYS A 218 -18.48 0.25 -2.89
N ASN A 219 -18.22 -0.83 -2.13
CA ASN A 219 -17.20 -0.81 -1.09
C ASN A 219 -16.77 -2.23 -0.72
N TYR A 220 -15.50 -2.38 -0.33
CA TYR A 220 -14.94 -3.60 0.23
C TYR A 220 -14.14 -3.28 1.50
N ILE A 221 -14.43 -3.99 2.57
CA ILE A 221 -13.66 -3.94 3.81
C ILE A 221 -13.04 -5.31 4.03
N PHE A 222 -11.72 -5.39 4.07
CA PHE A 222 -10.98 -6.65 4.22
C PHE A 222 -11.13 -7.27 5.62
N ARG A 223 -11.31 -6.44 6.65
CA ARG A 223 -11.42 -6.87 8.05
C ARG A 223 -12.52 -6.08 8.74
N ASP A 224 -13.75 -6.58 8.68
CA ASP A 224 -14.90 -5.96 9.34
C ASP A 224 -15.09 -6.53 10.75
N LYS A 225 -14.87 -5.71 11.77
CA LYS A 225 -14.99 -6.09 13.18
C LYS A 225 -16.41 -6.38 13.65
N LYS A 226 -17.45 -6.08 12.86
CA LYS A 226 -18.85 -6.38 13.20
C LYS A 226 -19.11 -7.89 13.40
N LYS A 227 -18.28 -8.74 12.78
CA LYS A 227 -18.32 -10.21 12.94
C LYS A 227 -17.19 -10.75 13.82
N GLY A 228 -16.66 -9.92 14.69
CA GLY A 228 -15.53 -10.24 15.53
C GLY A 228 -14.19 -9.84 14.90
N TRP A 229 -13.12 -9.96 15.69
CA TRP A 229 -11.77 -9.69 15.22
C TRP A 229 -11.26 -10.83 14.34
N GLY A 230 -10.65 -10.51 13.20
CA GLY A 230 -10.13 -11.51 12.27
C GLY A 230 -10.10 -10.99 10.83
N MET A 231 -10.08 -11.93 9.87
CA MET A 231 -9.97 -11.66 8.43
C MET A 231 -11.32 -11.74 7.70
N ASN A 232 -12.43 -11.41 8.38
CA ASN A 232 -13.74 -11.43 7.75
C ASN A 232 -13.94 -10.20 6.87
N GLY A 233 -14.14 -10.41 5.57
CA GLY A 233 -14.41 -9.37 4.61
C GLY A 233 -15.89 -8.96 4.60
N ARG A 234 -16.15 -7.74 4.10
CA ARG A 234 -17.50 -7.23 3.84
C ARG A 234 -17.55 -6.54 2.49
N ILE A 235 -18.46 -6.99 1.63
CA ILE A 235 -18.74 -6.35 0.35
C ILE A 235 -20.07 -5.60 0.44
N GLN A 236 -20.12 -4.40 -0.07
CA GLN A 236 -21.31 -3.60 -0.26
C GLN A 236 -21.60 -3.50 -1.76
N PHE A 237 -22.72 -4.04 -2.19
CA PHE A 237 -23.17 -4.03 -3.57
C PHE A 237 -24.25 -3.00 -3.80
N GLU A 238 -24.23 -2.38 -4.98
CA GLU A 238 -25.42 -1.78 -5.59
C GLU A 238 -26.14 -2.88 -6.38
N MET A 239 -27.41 -3.08 -6.10
CA MET A 239 -28.23 -4.06 -6.82
C MET A 239 -28.85 -3.42 -8.06
N LYS A 240 -29.25 -4.24 -9.05
CA LYS A 240 -29.86 -3.77 -10.31
C LYS A 240 -31.17 -2.98 -10.11
N ASN A 241 -31.86 -3.20 -8.99
CA ASN A 241 -33.05 -2.45 -8.61
C ASN A 241 -32.77 -1.17 -7.82
N GLY A 242 -31.51 -0.74 -7.74
CA GLY A 242 -31.07 0.47 -7.02
C GLY A 242 -30.95 0.32 -5.50
N THR A 243 -31.25 -0.85 -4.93
CA THR A 243 -31.05 -1.08 -3.49
C THR A 243 -29.60 -1.47 -3.18
N GLU A 244 -29.21 -1.35 -1.91
CA GLU A 244 -27.89 -1.80 -1.45
C GLU A 244 -28.00 -3.17 -0.76
N LYS A 245 -26.97 -4.01 -0.97
CA LYS A 245 -26.85 -5.30 -0.29
C LYS A 245 -25.46 -5.46 0.32
N ILE A 246 -25.41 -5.81 1.60
CA ILE A 246 -24.16 -6.10 2.33
C ILE A 246 -24.01 -7.61 2.46
N VAL A 247 -22.80 -8.11 2.13
CA VAL A 247 -22.44 -9.52 2.24
C VAL A 247 -21.16 -9.65 3.03
N TYR A 248 -21.14 -10.49 4.04
CA TYR A 248 -19.95 -10.87 4.79
C TYR A 248 -19.33 -12.12 4.16
N ILE A 249 -18.03 -12.08 4.00
CA ILE A 249 -17.25 -13.17 3.39
C ILE A 249 -16.20 -13.62 4.42
N PRO A 250 -16.37 -14.81 5.02
CA PRO A 250 -15.37 -15.39 5.89
C PRO A 250 -14.05 -15.59 5.14
N ALA A 251 -12.92 -15.37 5.80
CA ALA A 251 -11.60 -15.37 5.19
C ALA A 251 -11.30 -16.61 4.33
N ARG A 252 -11.59 -17.79 4.88
CA ARG A 252 -11.27 -19.08 4.22
C ARG A 252 -12.34 -19.53 3.21
N LEU A 253 -13.44 -18.80 3.05
CA LEU A 253 -14.48 -19.09 2.04
C LEU A 253 -14.34 -18.22 0.78
N ALA A 254 -13.49 -17.21 0.81
CA ALA A 254 -13.14 -16.42 -0.37
C ALA A 254 -11.85 -16.94 -0.98
N SER A 255 -11.88 -17.35 -2.24
CA SER A 255 -10.69 -17.84 -2.95
C SER A 255 -9.55 -16.82 -2.91
N TYR A 256 -9.84 -15.54 -3.14
CA TYR A 256 -8.86 -14.47 -3.06
C TYR A 256 -8.14 -14.41 -1.70
N ASN A 257 -8.91 -14.40 -0.61
CA ASN A 257 -8.35 -14.36 0.75
C ASN A 257 -7.58 -15.63 1.10
N THR A 258 -8.06 -16.80 0.65
CA THR A 258 -7.39 -18.08 0.87
C THR A 258 -6.03 -18.10 0.18
N PHE A 259 -5.96 -17.72 -1.11
CA PHE A 259 -4.71 -17.65 -1.85
C PHE A 259 -3.74 -16.63 -1.25
N PHE A 260 -4.26 -15.49 -0.77
CA PHE A 260 -3.45 -14.51 -0.06
C PHE A 260 -2.85 -15.08 1.24
N LEU A 261 -3.66 -15.71 2.08
CA LEU A 261 -3.23 -16.26 3.37
C LEU A 261 -2.25 -17.43 3.22
N ASP A 262 -2.41 -18.22 2.14
CA ASP A 262 -1.55 -19.37 1.86
C ASP A 262 -0.34 -19.02 0.96
N GLY A 263 -0.21 -17.73 0.57
CA GLY A 263 0.97 -17.23 -0.14
C GLY A 263 1.04 -17.58 -1.63
N PHE A 264 -0.08 -17.88 -2.28
CA PHE A 264 -0.09 -18.34 -3.68
C PHE A 264 -0.23 -17.22 -4.73
N ASN A 265 -0.56 -16.00 -4.34
CA ASN A 265 -0.90 -14.92 -5.26
C ASN A 265 -0.08 -13.64 -5.07
N TYR A 266 1.12 -13.76 -4.52
CA TYR A 266 1.97 -12.61 -4.32
C TYR A 266 2.71 -12.21 -5.59
N ARG A 267 3.10 -10.94 -5.62
CA ARG A 267 4.07 -10.42 -6.56
C ARG A 267 5.39 -11.20 -6.44
N GLU A 268 6.06 -11.41 -7.58
CA GLU A 268 7.29 -12.19 -7.71
C GLU A 268 8.35 -11.85 -6.63
N ASN A 269 8.64 -10.56 -6.46
CA ASN A 269 9.63 -10.11 -5.49
C ASN A 269 9.24 -10.36 -4.02
N CYS A 270 7.96 -10.64 -3.72
CA CYS A 270 7.53 -10.87 -2.34
C CYS A 270 8.03 -12.22 -1.81
N TYR A 271 8.22 -13.22 -2.68
CA TYR A 271 8.74 -14.54 -2.29
C TYR A 271 10.22 -14.53 -1.86
N SER A 272 10.96 -13.50 -2.24
CA SER A 272 12.35 -13.26 -1.83
C SER A 272 12.55 -11.84 -1.32
N CYS A 273 11.58 -11.31 -0.55
CA CYS A 273 11.52 -9.91 -0.18
C CYS A 273 12.66 -9.51 0.75
N LYS A 274 13.53 -8.61 0.29
CA LYS A 274 14.65 -8.08 1.09
C LYS A 274 14.22 -7.19 2.26
N TYR A 275 12.94 -6.83 2.33
CA TYR A 275 12.35 -6.05 3.42
C TYR A 275 11.63 -6.93 4.46
N ALA A 276 11.53 -8.23 4.23
CA ALA A 276 11.04 -9.22 5.22
C ALA A 276 12.16 -9.54 6.22
N CYS A 277 12.50 -8.57 7.05
CA CYS A 277 13.57 -8.67 8.04
C CYS A 277 13.27 -7.80 9.27
N SER A 278 14.02 -7.99 10.35
CA SER A 278 13.88 -7.23 11.60
C SER A 278 14.27 -5.76 11.48
N LYS A 279 15.17 -5.41 10.56
CA LYS A 279 15.52 -4.02 10.26
C LYS A 279 14.45 -3.39 9.39
N ARG A 280 13.96 -2.22 9.78
CA ARG A 280 12.79 -1.59 9.18
C ARG A 280 13.15 -0.39 8.31
N SER A 281 12.29 -0.13 7.31
CA SER A 281 12.46 1.02 6.42
C SER A 281 11.80 2.29 6.95
N GLY A 282 10.72 2.18 7.73
CA GLY A 282 10.00 3.30 8.29
C GLY A 282 10.48 3.70 9.69
N ASP A 283 10.12 4.90 10.11
CA ASP A 283 10.35 5.41 11.48
C ASP A 283 9.50 4.64 12.49
N VAL A 284 8.29 4.26 12.08
CA VAL A 284 7.36 3.45 12.86
C VAL A 284 6.90 2.26 12.04
N THR A 285 6.94 1.07 12.64
CA THR A 285 6.38 -0.14 12.03
C THR A 285 5.13 -0.57 12.77
N LEU A 286 4.04 -0.78 12.03
CA LEU A 286 2.78 -1.26 12.58
C LEU A 286 2.52 -2.71 12.19
N GLY A 287 2.10 -3.51 13.17
CA GLY A 287 1.69 -4.90 12.97
C GLY A 287 0.54 -5.28 13.87
N ASP A 288 -0.10 -6.41 13.60
CA ASP A 288 -1.11 -6.97 14.48
C ASP A 288 -0.46 -7.56 15.74
N TYR A 289 -1.05 -7.30 16.90
CA TYR A 289 -0.69 -7.95 18.14
C TYR A 289 -1.61 -9.17 18.38
N TRP A 290 -1.06 -10.36 18.20
CA TRP A 290 -1.81 -11.62 18.34
C TRP A 290 -1.82 -12.17 19.77
N GLY A 291 -1.39 -11.38 20.76
CA GLY A 291 -1.44 -11.72 22.19
C GLY A 291 -0.31 -12.62 22.66
N CYS A 292 0.66 -12.95 21.82
CA CYS A 292 1.78 -13.80 22.19
C CYS A 292 3.12 -13.14 21.93
N LEU A 293 3.76 -12.64 22.98
CA LEU A 293 5.13 -12.10 22.91
C LEU A 293 6.18 -13.18 22.56
N LEU A 294 5.83 -14.47 22.72
CA LEU A 294 6.73 -15.58 22.47
C LEU A 294 6.77 -16.01 20.99
N TYR A 295 5.81 -15.59 20.16
CA TYR A 295 5.74 -15.93 18.73
C TYR A 295 6.14 -14.79 17.80
N THR A 296 6.75 -13.75 18.31
CA THR A 296 7.25 -12.65 17.46
C THR A 296 8.43 -13.05 16.58
N SER A 297 9.03 -14.22 16.82
CA SER A 297 10.06 -14.80 15.96
C SER A 297 9.52 -15.34 14.63
N ASP A 298 8.22 -15.70 14.55
CA ASP A 298 7.63 -16.31 13.35
C ASP A 298 7.00 -15.27 12.42
N ALA A 299 7.05 -14.00 12.77
CA ALA A 299 6.61 -12.87 11.95
C ALA A 299 7.78 -12.15 11.26
N ALA A 300 8.96 -12.75 11.26
CA ALA A 300 10.17 -12.24 10.61
C ALA A 300 10.36 -12.87 9.23
#